data_b1b1df3f96bad3e13797a0483d838162
#
_entry.id   b1b1df3f96bad3e13797a0483d838162
#
_cell.length_a   1.000
_cell.length_b   1.000
_cell.length_c   1.000
_cell.angle_alpha   90.00
_cell.angle_beta   90.00
_cell.angle_gamma   90.00
#
_symmetry.space_group_name_H-M   'P 1'
#
loop_
_entity.id
_entity.type
_entity.pdbx_description
1 polymer ?
#
loop_
_entity_poly.entity_id
_entity_poly.type
_entity_poly.pdbx_seq_one_letter_code
_entity_poly.pdbx_strand_id
1 'polypeptide(L)'
;MNPAILPGLERNRQVKDYIHNHFVEESIATAHALQTSKEAGLKTIQIPANVAKIIYLIAKLIQPKSMLEIGTLGGYSALWLARALAEGGKLITIECDATRIAVAKKNFLFAGAQEKIEIREGRALPVLDDMIENEEGPFDLIFIDAD
;
A
#
# COMPACT_ATOMS: atom_id res chain seq x y z
N MET A 1 -30.45 17.30 15.74
CA MET A 1 -29.64 17.05 16.96
C MET A 1 -28.22 16.74 16.52
N ASN A 2 -27.28 17.62 16.79
CA ASN A 2 -25.88 17.43 16.46
C ASN A 2 -25.31 16.41 17.46
N PRO A 3 -24.85 15.21 17.07
CA PRO A 3 -24.24 14.30 18.03
C PRO A 3 -23.00 15.01 18.58
N ALA A 4 -22.95 15.16 19.89
CA ALA A 4 -21.79 15.73 20.57
C ALA A 4 -20.56 14.95 20.14
N ILE A 5 -19.77 15.52 19.22
CA ILE A 5 -18.47 14.97 18.84
C ILE A 5 -17.65 14.94 20.11
N LEU A 6 -17.28 13.74 20.56
CA LEU A 6 -16.44 13.60 21.74
C LEU A 6 -15.17 14.44 21.54
N PRO A 7 -14.80 15.30 22.50
CA PRO A 7 -13.66 16.23 22.34
C PRO A 7 -12.36 15.56 21.86
N GLY A 8 -12.16 14.28 22.20
CA GLY A 8 -11.03 13.50 21.74
C GLY A 8 -11.05 13.16 20.26
N LEU A 9 -12.21 12.96 19.63
CA LEU A 9 -12.31 12.65 18.21
C LEU A 9 -11.99 13.88 17.33
N GLU A 10 -12.47 15.06 17.74
CA GLU A 10 -12.17 16.31 17.03
C GLU A 10 -10.68 16.64 17.10
N ARG A 11 -10.07 16.52 18.28
CA ARG A 11 -8.63 16.69 18.46
C ARG A 11 -7.82 15.71 17.60
N ASN A 12 -8.22 14.44 17.55
CA ASN A 12 -7.56 13.44 16.72
C ASN A 12 -7.65 13.78 15.23
N ARG A 13 -8.78 14.31 14.78
CA ARG A 13 -8.96 14.76 13.39
C ARG A 13 -8.03 15.92 13.09
N GLN A 14 -8.00 16.96 13.92
CA GLN A 14 -7.12 18.12 13.74
C GLN A 14 -5.64 17.74 13.70
N VAL A 15 -5.20 16.80 14.56
CA VAL A 15 -3.83 16.29 14.56
C VAL A 15 -3.52 15.53 13.25
N LYS A 16 -4.43 14.68 12.78
CA LYS A 16 -4.27 13.98 11.50
C LYS A 16 -4.18 14.94 10.32
N ASP A 17 -5.07 15.94 10.28
CA ASP A 17 -5.08 16.96 9.23
C ASP A 17 -3.79 17.80 9.25
N TYR A 18 -3.30 18.16 10.44
CA TYR A 18 -2.03 18.86 10.60
C TYR A 18 -0.85 18.02 10.08
N ILE A 19 -0.77 16.76 10.49
CA ILE A 19 0.29 15.85 10.02
C ILE A 19 0.21 15.68 8.50
N HIS A 20 -0.99 15.45 7.97
CA HIS A 20 -1.18 15.28 6.53
C HIS A 20 -0.71 16.53 5.77
N ASN A 21 -1.16 17.71 6.16
CA ASN A 21 -0.89 18.94 5.43
C ASN A 21 0.57 19.42 5.50
N HIS A 22 1.33 19.01 6.53
CA HIS A 22 2.68 19.53 6.75
C HIS A 22 3.78 18.48 6.51
N PHE A 23 3.47 17.19 6.62
CA PHE A 23 4.48 16.13 6.59
C PHE A 23 4.23 15.03 5.58
N VAL A 24 3.04 14.98 4.96
CA VAL A 24 2.70 13.97 3.97
C VAL A 24 2.62 14.60 2.58
N GLU A 25 3.57 14.25 1.74
CA GLU A 25 3.59 14.65 0.34
C GLU A 25 3.08 13.48 -0.52
N GLU A 26 1.81 13.57 -0.91
CA GLU A 26 1.21 12.64 -1.86
C GLU A 26 1.84 12.83 -3.24
N SER A 27 2.30 11.74 -3.84
CA SER A 27 2.72 11.77 -5.24
C SER A 27 1.52 11.76 -6.18
N ILE A 28 1.71 12.22 -7.41
CA ILE A 28 0.67 12.13 -8.46
C ILE A 28 0.20 10.68 -8.61
N ALA A 29 1.11 9.71 -8.52
CA ALA A 29 0.77 8.29 -8.65
C ALA A 29 -0.09 7.77 -7.50
N THR A 30 0.21 8.14 -6.24
CA THR A 30 -0.59 7.71 -5.08
C THR A 30 -1.95 8.38 -5.06
N ALA A 31 -2.05 9.67 -5.41
CA ALA A 31 -3.32 10.37 -5.57
C ALA A 31 -4.17 9.77 -6.70
N HIS A 32 -3.55 9.41 -7.84
CA HIS A 32 -4.22 8.71 -8.94
C HIS A 32 -4.77 7.36 -8.49
N ALA A 33 -4.00 6.57 -7.73
CA ALA A 33 -4.44 5.28 -7.23
C ALA A 33 -5.67 5.38 -6.30
N LEU A 34 -5.76 6.42 -5.47
CA LEU A 34 -6.95 6.69 -4.66
C LEU A 34 -8.17 7.01 -5.52
N GLN A 35 -7.99 7.87 -6.53
CA GLN A 35 -9.07 8.29 -7.41
C GLN A 35 -9.61 7.12 -8.24
N THR A 36 -8.74 6.36 -8.91
CA THR A 36 -9.13 5.20 -9.73
C THR A 36 -9.77 4.09 -8.91
N SER A 37 -9.29 3.84 -7.69
CA SER A 37 -9.90 2.89 -6.76
C SER A 37 -11.33 3.29 -6.40
N LYS A 38 -11.56 4.58 -6.13
CA LYS A 38 -12.89 5.13 -5.85
C LYS A 38 -13.82 5.01 -7.06
N GLU A 39 -13.33 5.36 -8.26
CA GLU A 39 -14.09 5.27 -9.52
C GLU A 39 -14.45 3.83 -9.87
N ALA A 40 -13.60 2.87 -9.55
CA ALA A 40 -13.86 1.44 -9.68
C ALA A 40 -14.79 0.87 -8.59
N GLY A 41 -15.25 1.69 -7.65
CA GLY A 41 -16.15 1.26 -6.58
C GLY A 41 -15.47 0.38 -5.51
N LEU A 42 -14.14 0.41 -5.40
CA LEU A 42 -13.44 -0.31 -4.35
C LEU A 42 -13.77 0.28 -2.98
N LYS A 43 -13.76 -0.57 -1.95
CA LYS A 43 -13.96 -0.12 -0.56
C LYS A 43 -12.88 0.88 -0.16
N THR A 44 -13.26 1.93 0.56
CA THR A 44 -12.33 2.92 1.10
C THR A 44 -11.72 2.41 2.43
N ILE A 45 -10.88 1.40 2.33
CA ILE A 45 -10.22 0.72 3.47
C ILE A 45 -8.70 0.81 3.42
N GLN A 46 -8.14 1.52 2.44
CA GLN A 46 -6.70 1.73 2.35
C GLN A 46 -6.16 2.46 3.58
N ILE A 47 -4.90 2.21 3.90
CA ILE A 47 -4.23 2.90 5.01
C ILE A 47 -4.25 4.43 4.82
N PRO A 48 -4.38 5.22 5.89
CA PRO A 48 -4.26 6.67 5.81
C PRO A 48 -2.88 7.12 5.33
N ALA A 49 -2.82 8.25 4.63
CA ALA A 49 -1.59 8.77 4.04
C ALA A 49 -0.44 9.01 5.05
N ASN A 50 -0.78 9.42 6.28
CA ASN A 50 0.20 9.56 7.35
C ASN A 50 0.78 8.21 7.81
N VAL A 51 -0.01 7.14 7.80
CA VAL A 51 0.46 5.77 8.08
C VAL A 51 1.33 5.27 6.93
N ALA A 52 0.90 5.47 5.67
CA ALA A 52 1.69 5.14 4.49
C ALA A 52 3.07 5.85 4.51
N LYS A 53 3.10 7.13 4.92
CA LYS A 53 4.36 7.87 5.10
C LYS A 53 5.27 7.26 6.16
N ILE A 54 4.73 6.81 7.30
CA ILE A 54 5.53 6.16 8.35
C ILE A 54 6.14 4.86 7.82
N ILE A 55 5.34 4.01 7.16
CA ILE A 55 5.82 2.75 6.59
C ILE A 55 6.89 3.01 5.53
N TYR A 56 6.68 4.01 4.67
CA TYR A 56 7.68 4.46 3.71
C TYR A 56 8.99 4.88 4.37
N LEU A 57 8.94 5.66 5.46
CA LEU A 57 10.15 6.11 6.17
C LEU A 57 10.90 4.93 6.81
N ILE A 58 10.19 3.98 7.40
CA ILE A 58 10.78 2.74 7.94
C ILE A 58 11.48 1.97 6.82
N ALA A 59 10.79 1.77 5.68
CA ALA A 59 11.36 1.09 4.52
C ALA A 59 12.58 1.84 3.97
N LYS A 60 12.55 3.18 3.92
CA LYS A 60 13.71 3.99 3.50
C LYS A 60 14.94 3.84 4.40
N LEU A 61 14.75 3.64 5.69
CA LEU A 61 15.86 3.40 6.64
C LEU A 61 16.49 2.01 6.40
N ILE A 62 15.69 1.03 6.04
CA ILE A 62 16.13 -0.35 5.80
C ILE A 62 16.77 -0.49 4.40
N GLN A 63 16.35 0.32 3.42
CA GLN A 63 16.73 0.22 2.00
C GLN A 63 16.51 -1.20 1.43
N PRO A 64 15.27 -1.74 1.52
CA PRO A 64 15.00 -3.13 1.20
C PRO A 64 15.19 -3.39 -0.29
N LYS A 65 15.73 -4.57 -0.63
CA LYS A 65 15.77 -5.11 -1.98
C LYS A 65 14.61 -6.05 -2.26
N SER A 66 14.09 -6.69 -1.22
CA SER A 66 13.00 -7.65 -1.32
C SER A 66 11.91 -7.30 -0.32
N MET A 67 10.72 -6.99 -0.79
CA MET A 67 9.57 -6.71 0.06
C MET A 67 8.39 -7.59 -0.31
N LEU A 68 7.59 -7.93 0.70
CA LEU A 68 6.33 -8.64 0.56
C LEU A 68 5.19 -7.81 1.17
N GLU A 69 4.09 -7.67 0.43
CA GLU A 69 2.84 -7.09 0.92
C GLU A 69 1.72 -8.10 0.82
N ILE A 70 0.90 -8.20 1.86
CA ILE A 70 -0.30 -9.04 1.86
C ILE A 70 -1.53 -8.14 1.93
N GLY A 71 -2.28 -8.08 0.82
CA GLY A 71 -3.39 -7.16 0.62
C GLY A 71 -3.00 -5.96 -0.25
N THR A 72 -3.34 -6.01 -1.55
CA THR A 72 -2.99 -4.96 -2.53
C THR A 72 -4.06 -3.89 -2.64
N LEU A 73 -5.34 -4.29 -2.59
CA LEU A 73 -6.48 -3.44 -2.92
C LEU A 73 -6.26 -2.75 -4.29
N GLY A 74 -6.26 -1.41 -4.33
CA GLY A 74 -5.94 -0.61 -5.53
C GLY A 74 -4.46 -0.25 -5.70
N GLY A 75 -3.57 -0.79 -4.85
CA GLY A 75 -2.12 -0.61 -4.94
C GLY A 75 -1.57 0.66 -4.28
N TYR A 76 -2.35 1.34 -3.44
CA TYR A 76 -1.92 2.58 -2.79
C TYR A 76 -0.68 2.39 -1.89
N SER A 77 -0.73 1.45 -0.97
CA SER A 77 0.39 1.09 -0.07
C SER A 77 1.58 0.55 -0.85
N ALA A 78 1.34 -0.32 -1.85
CA ALA A 78 2.37 -0.85 -2.73
C ALA A 78 3.17 0.27 -3.43
N LEU A 79 2.51 1.34 -3.91
CA LEU A 79 3.16 2.50 -4.51
C LEU A 79 4.02 3.28 -3.51
N TRP A 80 3.58 3.40 -2.26
CA TRP A 80 4.39 3.99 -1.20
C TRP A 80 5.64 3.15 -0.90
N LEU A 81 5.48 1.84 -0.77
CA LEU A 81 6.57 0.89 -0.51
C LEU A 81 7.56 0.86 -1.67
N ALA A 82 7.10 0.82 -2.92
CA ALA A 82 7.96 0.78 -4.09
C ALA A 82 8.90 1.98 -4.22
N ARG A 83 8.50 3.16 -3.70
CA ARG A 83 9.36 4.37 -3.63
C ARG A 83 10.52 4.21 -2.65
N ALA A 84 10.42 3.28 -1.72
CA ALA A 84 11.45 3.04 -0.70
C ALA A 84 12.43 1.94 -1.08
N LEU A 85 12.15 1.14 -2.10
CA LEU A 85 13.03 0.09 -2.59
C LEU A 85 14.44 0.63 -2.90
N ALA A 86 15.45 -0.15 -2.56
CA ALA A 86 16.80 0.05 -3.04
C ALA A 86 16.87 -0.14 -4.57
N GLU A 87 17.96 0.26 -5.17
CA GLU A 87 18.19 0.04 -6.62
C GLU A 87 18.13 -1.46 -6.97
N GLY A 88 17.37 -1.78 -8.00
CA GLY A 88 17.11 -3.17 -8.41
C GLY A 88 16.18 -3.97 -7.49
N GLY A 89 15.64 -3.35 -6.43
CA GLY A 89 14.73 -4.00 -5.49
C GLY A 89 13.35 -4.27 -6.08
N LYS A 90 12.65 -5.25 -5.50
CA LYS A 90 11.32 -5.72 -5.91
C LYS A 90 10.36 -5.77 -4.72
N LEU A 91 9.10 -5.50 -5.00
CA LEU A 91 7.96 -5.71 -4.11
C LEU A 91 7.05 -6.77 -4.72
N ILE A 92 6.79 -7.84 -3.99
CA ILE A 92 5.71 -8.77 -4.29
C ILE A 92 4.51 -8.37 -3.45
N THR A 93 3.32 -8.25 -4.08
CA THR A 93 2.07 -7.97 -3.37
C THR A 93 1.02 -9.03 -3.72
N ILE A 94 0.28 -9.52 -2.71
CA ILE A 94 -0.69 -10.61 -2.87
C ILE A 94 -2.11 -10.04 -2.83
N GLU A 95 -2.94 -10.42 -3.82
CA GLU A 95 -4.36 -10.03 -3.88
C GLU A 95 -5.20 -11.16 -4.50
N CYS A 96 -6.39 -11.40 -3.96
CA CYS A 96 -7.27 -12.46 -4.44
C CYS A 96 -8.48 -11.96 -5.28
N ASP A 97 -8.79 -10.67 -5.23
CA ASP A 97 -9.92 -10.10 -5.95
C ASP A 97 -9.50 -9.60 -7.34
N ALA A 98 -10.07 -10.19 -8.40
CA ALA A 98 -9.74 -9.86 -9.78
C ALA A 98 -9.99 -8.39 -10.15
N THR A 99 -11.02 -7.74 -9.53
CA THR A 99 -11.31 -6.32 -9.77
C THR A 99 -10.21 -5.44 -9.14
N ARG A 100 -9.80 -5.74 -7.91
CA ARG A 100 -8.71 -5.05 -7.23
C ARG A 100 -7.40 -5.19 -7.98
N ILE A 101 -7.08 -6.41 -8.42
CA ILE A 101 -5.90 -6.71 -9.25
C ILE A 101 -5.89 -5.87 -10.52
N ALA A 102 -7.02 -5.81 -11.24
CA ALA A 102 -7.12 -5.03 -12.48
C ALA A 102 -6.89 -3.53 -12.24
N VAL A 103 -7.41 -2.98 -11.14
CA VAL A 103 -7.20 -1.58 -10.75
C VAL A 103 -5.75 -1.34 -10.36
N ALA A 104 -5.16 -2.20 -9.53
CA ALA A 104 -3.78 -2.08 -9.10
C ALA A 104 -2.80 -2.12 -10.28
N LYS A 105 -2.99 -3.05 -11.24
CA LYS A 105 -2.18 -3.13 -12.46
C LYS A 105 -2.21 -1.81 -13.26
N LYS A 106 -3.37 -1.19 -13.43
CA LYS A 106 -3.50 0.12 -14.09
C LYS A 106 -2.74 1.22 -13.33
N ASN A 107 -2.85 1.22 -12.00
CA ASN A 107 -2.17 2.19 -11.15
C ASN A 107 -0.65 2.03 -11.17
N PHE A 108 -0.16 0.79 -11.18
CA PHE A 108 1.28 0.53 -11.30
C PHE A 108 1.84 0.94 -12.66
N LEU A 109 1.07 0.71 -13.73
CA LEU A 109 1.43 1.18 -15.07
C LEU A 109 1.49 2.71 -15.13
N PHE A 110 0.46 3.40 -14.60
CA PHE A 110 0.43 4.86 -14.55
C PHE A 110 1.62 5.43 -13.76
N ALA A 111 2.01 4.76 -12.68
CA ALA A 111 3.14 5.15 -11.85
C ALA A 111 4.52 4.80 -12.44
N GLY A 112 4.58 4.05 -13.54
CA GLY A 112 5.84 3.48 -14.06
C GLY A 112 6.50 2.51 -13.10
N ALA A 113 5.71 1.82 -12.28
CA ALA A 113 6.18 0.94 -11.20
C ALA A 113 6.04 -0.56 -11.52
N GLN A 114 5.52 -0.93 -12.69
CA GLN A 114 5.25 -2.31 -13.09
C GLN A 114 6.51 -3.20 -13.10
N GLU A 115 7.69 -2.62 -13.30
CA GLU A 115 8.95 -3.37 -13.23
C GLU A 115 9.44 -3.60 -11.78
N LYS A 116 8.88 -2.85 -10.82
CA LYS A 116 9.26 -2.92 -9.40
C LYS A 116 8.27 -3.71 -8.56
N ILE A 117 7.00 -3.79 -9.00
CA ILE A 117 5.90 -4.40 -8.26
C ILE A 117 5.35 -5.57 -9.04
N GLU A 118 5.40 -6.75 -8.43
CA GLU A 118 4.78 -7.97 -8.93
C GLU A 118 3.52 -8.30 -8.13
N ILE A 119 2.38 -8.56 -8.82
CA ILE A 119 1.17 -9.02 -8.16
C ILE A 119 1.11 -10.55 -8.24
N ARG A 120 1.04 -11.21 -7.10
CA ARG A 120 0.70 -12.62 -6.98
C ARG A 120 -0.82 -12.74 -6.76
N GLU A 121 -1.49 -13.32 -7.75
CA GLU A 121 -2.94 -13.47 -7.75
C GLU A 121 -3.35 -14.72 -6.96
N GLY A 122 -4.12 -14.54 -5.88
CA GLY A 122 -4.62 -15.64 -5.07
C GLY A 122 -4.83 -15.27 -3.61
N ARG A 123 -5.35 -16.24 -2.85
CA ARG A 123 -5.47 -16.10 -1.39
C ARG A 123 -4.09 -16.19 -0.76
N ALA A 124 -3.86 -15.41 0.29
CA ALA A 124 -2.54 -15.27 0.90
C ALA A 124 -1.91 -16.61 1.31
N LEU A 125 -2.62 -17.46 2.05
CA LEU A 125 -2.03 -18.71 2.55
C LEU A 125 -1.53 -19.64 1.44
N PRO A 126 -2.32 -20.02 0.41
CA PRO A 126 -1.81 -20.86 -0.68
C PRO A 126 -0.64 -20.23 -1.43
N VAL A 127 -0.67 -18.90 -1.66
CA VAL A 127 0.43 -18.19 -2.34
C VAL A 127 1.70 -18.23 -1.49
N LEU A 128 1.57 -18.06 -0.17
CA LEU A 128 2.71 -18.12 0.74
C LEU A 128 3.27 -19.54 0.86
N ASP A 129 2.41 -20.57 0.83
CA ASP A 129 2.86 -21.98 0.81
C ASP A 129 3.68 -22.26 -0.44
N ASP A 130 3.20 -21.83 -1.62
CA ASP A 130 3.94 -21.94 -2.89
C ASP A 130 5.28 -21.18 -2.84
N MET A 131 5.30 -19.99 -2.25
CA MET A 131 6.53 -19.19 -2.10
C MET A 131 7.55 -19.89 -1.18
N ILE A 132 7.09 -20.55 -0.10
CA ILE A 132 7.95 -21.33 0.80
C ILE A 132 8.51 -22.55 0.08
N GLU A 133 7.67 -23.29 -0.67
CA GLU A 133 8.09 -24.46 -1.43
C GLU A 133 9.13 -24.13 -2.50
N ASN A 134 9.04 -22.92 -3.09
CA ASN A 134 9.98 -22.41 -4.10
C ASN A 134 11.17 -21.65 -3.50
N GLU A 135 11.32 -21.63 -2.17
CA GLU A 135 12.41 -20.94 -1.46
C GLU A 135 12.50 -19.44 -1.82
N GLU A 136 11.34 -18.79 -2.09
CA GLU A 136 11.27 -17.36 -2.38
C GLU A 136 11.48 -16.53 -1.10
N GLY A 137 12.58 -15.82 -1.04
CA GLY A 137 12.98 -15.00 0.12
C GLY A 137 14.49 -15.08 0.36
N PRO A 138 14.99 -14.57 1.47
CA PRO A 138 14.25 -13.83 2.51
C PRO A 138 13.75 -12.46 2.06
N PHE A 139 12.73 -11.93 2.76
CA PHE A 139 12.24 -10.57 2.57
C PHE A 139 12.82 -9.64 3.63
N ASP A 140 13.28 -8.47 3.20
CA ASP A 140 13.82 -7.43 4.10
C ASP A 140 12.71 -6.74 4.89
N LEU A 141 11.50 -6.67 4.31
CA LEU A 141 10.32 -6.09 4.93
C LEU A 141 9.07 -6.84 4.47
N ILE A 142 8.21 -7.16 5.44
CA ILE A 142 6.88 -7.74 5.18
C ILE A 142 5.83 -6.78 5.74
N PHE A 143 4.88 -6.38 4.90
CA PHE A 143 3.73 -5.56 5.29
C PHE A 143 2.43 -6.37 5.14
N ILE A 144 1.68 -6.52 6.23
CA ILE A 144 0.43 -7.32 6.27
C ILE A 144 -0.73 -6.38 6.54
N ASP A 145 -1.62 -6.21 5.55
CA ASP A 145 -2.82 -5.38 5.60
C ASP A 145 -3.96 -6.07 4.83
N ALA A 146 -4.33 -7.26 5.28
CA ALA A 146 -5.38 -8.08 4.69
C ALA A 146 -6.33 -8.61 5.78
N ASP A 147 -7.61 -8.87 5.40
CA ASP A 147 -8.65 -9.49 6.24
C ASP A 147 -8.45 -11.02 6.36
#